data_7b4cf31591fdd450a21d16740ea1081b
#
_entry.id   7b4cf31591fdd450a21d16740ea1081b
#
_cell.length_a   1.000
_cell.length_b   1.000
_cell.length_c   1.000
_cell.angle_alpha   90.00
_cell.angle_beta   90.00
_cell.angle_gamma   90.00
#
_symmetry.space_group_name_H-M   'P 1'
#
loop_
_entity.id
_entity.type
_entity.pdbx_description
1 polymer ?
#
loop_
_entity_poly.entity_id
_entity_poly.type
_entity_poly.pdbx_seq_one_letter_code
_entity_poly.pdbx_strand_id
1 'polypeptide(L)'
;MSGGGATAYRNPTPTVDCLIELEGRPGELVFIVRANEPRGLALPGGFVDEGEWVADACVREVKEETGLDVEIVELFHVYSNPARDPRQHTMSTCFIGRARGVPVGGDDASGCVVCAPDRLPQPLVFDHATIVADYAAYRATGARPPARR
;
A
#
# COMPACT_ATOMS: atom_id res chain seq x y z
N MET A 1 -45.55 5.34 16.51
CA MET A 1 -44.54 4.45 15.99
C MET A 1 -43.20 5.18 15.87
N SER A 2 -42.33 4.99 16.83
CA SER A 2 -40.98 5.50 16.76
C SER A 2 -40.21 4.65 15.77
N GLY A 3 -40.03 5.15 14.58
CA GLY A 3 -39.11 4.55 13.64
C GLY A 3 -37.71 4.68 14.24
N GLY A 4 -37.23 3.61 14.87
CA GLY A 4 -35.82 3.52 15.29
C GLY A 4 -34.97 3.56 14.04
N GLY A 5 -34.51 4.76 13.67
CA GLY A 5 -33.48 4.87 12.62
C GLY A 5 -32.28 4.06 13.07
N ALA A 6 -31.87 3.05 12.27
CA ALA A 6 -30.65 2.31 12.53
C ALA A 6 -29.50 3.31 12.63
N THR A 7 -28.77 3.31 13.75
CA THR A 7 -27.59 4.14 13.92
C THR A 7 -26.54 3.67 12.89
N ALA A 8 -26.24 4.52 11.92
CA ALA A 8 -25.18 4.23 10.96
C ALA A 8 -23.82 4.35 11.66
N TYR A 9 -23.09 3.27 11.77
CA TYR A 9 -21.72 3.30 12.28
C TYR A 9 -20.79 3.85 11.20
N ARG A 10 -19.86 4.70 11.63
CA ARG A 10 -18.78 5.18 10.78
C ARG A 10 -17.52 4.43 11.14
N ASN A 11 -17.00 3.69 10.20
CA ASN A 11 -15.82 2.87 10.38
C ASN A 11 -14.68 3.35 9.47
N PRO A 12 -13.42 3.11 9.83
CA PRO A 12 -12.33 3.31 8.89
C PRO A 12 -12.54 2.47 7.64
N THR A 13 -12.16 3.02 6.50
CA THR A 13 -12.25 2.31 5.23
C THR A 13 -11.05 1.38 5.08
N PRO A 14 -11.24 0.09 4.80
CA PRO A 14 -10.15 -0.85 4.61
C PRO A 14 -9.42 -0.62 3.29
N THR A 15 -8.10 -0.58 3.37
CA THR A 15 -7.20 -0.49 2.21
C THR A 15 -6.07 -1.52 2.33
N VAL A 16 -5.32 -1.68 1.27
CA VAL A 16 -4.09 -2.48 1.23
C VAL A 16 -2.97 -1.69 0.59
N ASP A 17 -1.75 -1.97 1.00
CA ASP A 17 -0.53 -1.49 0.39
C ASP A 17 0.45 -2.65 0.23
N CYS A 18 1.28 -2.63 -0.79
CA CYS A 18 2.24 -3.68 -1.06
C CYS A 18 3.66 -3.15 -1.20
N LEU A 19 4.55 -3.75 -0.41
CA LEU A 19 6.00 -3.58 -0.54
C LEU A 19 6.50 -4.67 -1.48
N ILE A 20 6.68 -4.32 -2.75
CA ILE A 20 7.02 -5.30 -3.80
C ILE A 20 8.53 -5.38 -3.98
N GLU A 21 9.09 -6.54 -3.65
CA GLU A 21 10.47 -6.90 -3.95
C GLU A 21 10.52 -7.48 -5.36
N LEU A 22 11.19 -6.78 -6.27
CA LEU A 22 11.28 -7.20 -7.67
C LEU A 22 12.49 -8.10 -7.90
N GLU A 23 12.28 -9.25 -8.51
CA GLU A 23 13.36 -10.19 -8.84
C GLU A 23 14.40 -9.51 -9.74
N GLY A 24 15.68 -9.65 -9.39
CA GLY A 24 16.79 -9.03 -10.12
C GLY A 24 17.08 -7.59 -9.70
N ARG A 25 16.29 -7.02 -8.79
CA ARG A 25 16.46 -5.64 -8.28
C ARG A 25 16.54 -5.63 -6.74
N PRO A 26 17.55 -6.30 -6.14
CA PRO A 26 17.66 -6.38 -4.68
C PRO A 26 17.81 -4.98 -4.05
N GLY A 27 17.13 -4.79 -2.92
CA GLY A 27 17.14 -3.53 -2.20
C GLY A 27 16.25 -2.44 -2.80
N GLU A 28 15.55 -2.72 -3.87
CA GLU A 28 14.62 -1.78 -4.51
C GLU A 28 13.18 -2.21 -4.32
N LEU A 29 12.28 -1.24 -4.37
CA LEU A 29 10.83 -1.44 -4.30
C LEU A 29 10.16 -0.85 -5.53
N VAL A 30 8.95 -1.32 -5.81
CA VAL A 30 8.11 -0.79 -6.88
C VAL A 30 7.18 0.27 -6.30
N PHE A 31 7.18 1.44 -6.91
CA PHE A 31 6.29 2.56 -6.57
C PHE A 31 5.44 2.93 -7.78
N ILE A 32 4.30 3.55 -7.52
CA ILE A 32 3.45 4.11 -8.56
C ILE A 32 3.45 5.63 -8.49
N VAL A 33 3.23 6.28 -9.63
CA VAL A 33 2.96 7.71 -9.72
C VAL A 33 1.45 7.89 -9.80
N ARG A 34 0.86 8.50 -8.78
CA ARG A 34 -0.60 8.68 -8.71
C ARG A 34 -1.07 9.72 -9.71
N ALA A 35 -2.10 9.40 -10.47
CA ALA A 35 -2.77 10.31 -11.40
C ALA A 35 -3.82 11.21 -10.71
N ASN A 36 -4.38 10.74 -9.58
CA ASN A 36 -5.42 11.42 -8.82
C ASN A 36 -4.89 11.99 -7.51
N GLU A 37 -5.63 12.94 -6.91
CA GLU A 37 -5.27 13.49 -5.61
C GLU A 37 -5.39 12.44 -4.47
N PRO A 38 -4.46 12.43 -3.52
CA PRO A 38 -3.20 13.18 -3.52
C PRO A 38 -2.23 12.67 -4.59
N ARG A 39 -1.73 13.58 -5.41
CA ARG A 39 -0.76 13.26 -6.47
C ARG A 39 0.63 13.08 -5.89
N GLY A 40 1.38 12.19 -6.47
CA GLY A 40 2.76 11.92 -6.07
C GLY A 40 3.10 10.45 -6.12
N LEU A 41 4.22 10.11 -5.51
CA LEU A 41 4.72 8.74 -5.46
C LEU A 41 4.09 7.98 -4.31
N ALA A 42 3.70 6.72 -4.55
CA ALA A 42 3.07 5.88 -3.54
C ALA A 42 3.45 4.42 -3.71
N LEU A 43 3.28 3.64 -2.65
CA LEU A 43 3.25 2.18 -2.77
C LEU A 43 2.02 1.77 -3.57
N PRO A 44 2.09 0.69 -4.37
CA PRO A 44 0.90 0.11 -4.97
C PRO A 44 -0.09 -0.34 -3.90
N GLY A 45 -1.37 -0.09 -4.12
CA GLY A 45 -2.42 -0.43 -3.18
C GLY A 45 -3.73 0.28 -3.52
N GLY A 46 -4.74 0.05 -2.69
CA GLY A 46 -6.04 0.65 -2.89
C GLY A 46 -7.09 0.10 -1.95
N PHE A 47 -8.34 0.36 -2.26
CA PHE A 47 -9.48 -0.05 -1.44
C PHE A 47 -9.76 -1.54 -1.58
N VAL A 48 -10.12 -2.15 -0.45
CA VAL A 48 -10.63 -3.53 -0.42
C VAL A 48 -12.10 -3.50 -0.83
N ASP A 49 -12.47 -4.37 -1.75
CA ASP A 49 -13.87 -4.51 -2.15
C ASP A 49 -14.64 -5.38 -1.16
N GLU A 50 -15.95 -5.14 -1.03
CA GLU A 50 -16.80 -5.96 -0.18
C GLU A 50 -16.74 -7.43 -0.62
N GLY A 51 -16.56 -8.31 0.34
CA GLY A 51 -16.46 -9.75 0.07
C GLY A 51 -15.08 -10.23 -0.38
N GLU A 52 -14.11 -9.33 -0.46
CA GLU A 52 -12.74 -9.64 -0.88
C GLU A 52 -11.82 -9.87 0.33
N TRP A 53 -10.98 -10.88 0.26
CA TRP A 53 -9.90 -11.03 1.23
C TRP A 53 -8.86 -9.94 1.03
N VAL A 54 -8.27 -9.41 2.11
CA VAL A 54 -7.26 -8.35 1.99
C VAL A 54 -6.05 -8.77 1.16
N ALA A 55 -5.63 -10.04 1.25
CA ALA A 55 -4.55 -10.55 0.43
C ALA A 55 -4.90 -10.54 -1.07
N ASP A 56 -6.14 -10.91 -1.41
CA ASP A 56 -6.61 -10.88 -2.80
C ASP A 56 -6.75 -9.46 -3.32
N ALA A 57 -7.20 -8.52 -2.47
CA ALA A 57 -7.22 -7.09 -2.79
C ALA A 57 -5.83 -6.58 -3.14
N CYS A 58 -4.82 -6.98 -2.38
CA CYS A 58 -3.43 -6.61 -2.62
C CYS A 58 -2.96 -7.12 -3.99
N VAL A 59 -3.19 -8.39 -4.30
CA VAL A 59 -2.82 -9.00 -5.59
C VAL A 59 -3.53 -8.28 -6.75
N ARG A 60 -4.81 -8.01 -6.60
CA ARG A 60 -5.61 -7.31 -7.61
C ARG A 60 -5.11 -5.89 -7.84
N GLU A 61 -4.92 -5.10 -6.79
CA GLU A 61 -4.46 -3.72 -6.90
C GLU A 61 -3.07 -3.64 -7.53
N VAL A 62 -2.15 -4.52 -7.14
CA VAL A 62 -0.82 -4.59 -7.75
C VAL A 62 -0.94 -4.87 -9.24
N LYS A 63 -1.78 -5.81 -9.65
CA LYS A 63 -2.00 -6.13 -11.07
C LYS A 63 -2.57 -4.96 -11.84
N GLU A 64 -3.57 -4.30 -11.30
CA GLU A 64 -4.22 -3.14 -11.93
C GLU A 64 -3.26 -1.98 -12.11
N GLU A 65 -2.40 -1.71 -11.12
CA GLU A 65 -1.55 -0.53 -11.10
C GLU A 65 -0.17 -0.73 -11.73
N THR A 66 0.35 -1.96 -11.72
CA THR A 66 1.72 -2.24 -12.17
C THR A 66 1.83 -3.29 -13.26
N GLY A 67 0.76 -4.04 -13.50
CA GLY A 67 0.79 -5.19 -14.42
C GLY A 67 1.50 -6.41 -13.86
N LEU A 68 2.06 -6.33 -12.66
CA LEU A 68 2.80 -7.44 -12.06
C LEU A 68 1.87 -8.45 -11.39
N ASP A 69 2.26 -9.72 -11.45
CA ASP A 69 1.66 -10.80 -10.68
C ASP A 69 2.47 -10.98 -9.40
N VAL A 70 1.98 -10.42 -8.31
CA VAL A 70 2.67 -10.46 -7.03
C VAL A 70 2.32 -11.73 -6.26
N GLU A 71 3.35 -12.35 -5.67
CA GLU A 71 3.20 -13.39 -4.67
C GLU A 71 3.33 -12.76 -3.29
N ILE A 72 2.31 -12.93 -2.45
CA ILE A 72 2.35 -12.45 -1.06
C ILE A 72 3.33 -13.31 -0.28
N VAL A 73 4.34 -12.67 0.30
CA VAL A 73 5.35 -13.36 1.11
C VAL A 73 4.91 -13.37 2.57
N GLU A 74 4.49 -12.21 3.09
CA GLU A 74 4.06 -12.10 4.48
C GLU A 74 3.19 -10.87 4.70
N LEU A 75 2.35 -10.94 5.73
CA LEU A 75 1.68 -9.78 6.29
C LEU A 75 2.73 -8.98 7.06
N PHE A 76 2.93 -7.71 6.69
CA PHE A 76 3.92 -6.87 7.34
C PHE A 76 3.35 -6.17 8.58
N HIS A 77 2.36 -5.30 8.38
CA HIS A 77 1.79 -4.52 9.47
C HIS A 77 0.45 -3.90 9.07
N VAL A 78 -0.28 -3.39 10.05
CA VAL A 78 -1.50 -2.59 9.82
C VAL A 78 -1.22 -1.15 10.19
N TYR A 79 -1.51 -0.22 9.26
CA TYR A 79 -1.32 1.21 9.44
C TYR A 79 -2.69 1.89 9.52
N SER A 80 -3.00 2.47 10.66
CA SER A 80 -4.34 2.97 10.94
C SER A 80 -4.38 4.35 11.61
N ASN A 81 -3.32 5.13 11.51
CA ASN A 81 -3.34 6.50 12.01
C ASN A 81 -4.52 7.26 11.37
N PRO A 82 -5.42 7.87 12.16
CA PRO A 82 -6.56 8.61 11.60
C PRO A 82 -6.19 9.72 10.61
N ALA A 83 -4.97 10.24 10.69
CA ALA A 83 -4.48 11.31 9.83
C ALA A 83 -3.68 10.83 8.62
N ARG A 84 -3.55 9.50 8.43
CA ARG A 84 -2.68 8.94 7.37
C ARG A 84 -3.12 9.26 5.95
N ASP A 85 -4.41 9.44 5.74
CA ASP A 85 -5.01 9.74 4.43
C ASP A 85 -5.84 11.03 4.56
N PRO A 86 -5.54 12.07 3.77
CA PRO A 86 -6.27 13.34 3.87
C PRO A 86 -7.73 13.24 3.43
N ARG A 87 -8.10 12.22 2.68
CA ARG A 87 -9.47 12.06 2.16
C ARG A 87 -10.44 11.52 3.22
N GLN A 88 -9.97 10.56 4.05
CA GLN A 88 -10.77 9.89 5.07
C GLN A 88 -9.89 9.01 5.94
N HIS A 89 -10.43 8.54 7.08
CA HIS A 89 -9.73 7.56 7.89
C HIS A 89 -9.67 6.21 7.16
N THR A 90 -8.48 5.79 6.76
CA THR A 90 -8.25 4.47 6.17
C THR A 90 -7.47 3.59 7.14
N MET A 91 -7.69 2.28 7.04
CA MET A 91 -6.95 1.28 7.77
C MET A 91 -6.31 0.36 6.75
N SER A 92 -5.00 0.48 6.56
CA SER A 92 -4.29 -0.26 5.53
C SER A 92 -3.59 -1.50 6.08
N THR A 93 -3.91 -2.63 5.47
CA THR A 93 -3.14 -3.87 5.67
C THR A 93 -2.00 -3.86 4.66
N CYS A 94 -0.76 -3.84 5.16
CA CYS A 94 0.43 -3.79 4.34
C CYS A 94 1.07 -5.18 4.23
N PHE A 95 1.35 -5.60 3.01
CA PHE A 95 2.00 -6.87 2.71
C PHE A 95 3.40 -6.67 2.12
N ILE A 96 4.27 -7.63 2.35
CA ILE A 96 5.50 -7.79 1.57
C ILE A 96 5.22 -8.84 0.50
N GLY A 97 5.51 -8.52 -0.75
CA GLY A 97 5.31 -9.41 -1.88
C GLY A 97 6.53 -9.48 -2.78
N ARG A 98 6.56 -10.50 -3.61
CA ARG A 98 7.58 -10.67 -4.65
C ARG A 98 6.95 -10.75 -6.01
N ALA A 99 7.63 -10.20 -6.99
CA ALA A 99 7.20 -10.26 -8.38
C ALA A 99 8.42 -10.29 -9.29
N ARG A 100 8.19 -10.70 -10.53
CA ARG A 100 9.17 -10.65 -11.60
C ARG A 100 8.59 -9.90 -12.79
N GLY A 101 9.44 -9.32 -13.60
CA GLY A 101 9.04 -8.63 -14.82
C GLY A 101 9.26 -7.12 -14.72
N VAL A 102 8.69 -6.40 -15.67
CA VAL A 102 8.81 -4.96 -15.78
C VAL A 102 7.47 -4.32 -15.41
N PRO A 103 7.40 -3.52 -14.34
CA PRO A 103 6.17 -2.84 -13.98
C PRO A 103 5.81 -1.75 -15.02
N VAL A 104 4.53 -1.68 -15.34
CA VAL A 104 3.97 -0.69 -16.27
C VAL A 104 2.72 -0.10 -15.62
N GLY A 105 2.64 1.23 -15.56
CA GLY A 105 1.49 1.90 -14.98
C GLY A 105 0.19 1.55 -15.69
N GLY A 106 -0.90 1.50 -14.94
CA GLY A 106 -2.25 1.24 -15.42
C GLY A 106 -3.28 1.83 -14.48
N ASP A 107 -4.54 1.87 -14.87
CA ASP A 107 -5.65 2.43 -14.11
C ASP A 107 -5.34 3.84 -13.57
N ASP A 108 -5.32 4.02 -12.23
CA ASP A 108 -5.05 5.29 -11.57
C ASP A 108 -3.56 5.63 -11.44
N ALA A 109 -2.67 4.81 -12.00
CA ALA A 109 -1.23 5.04 -12.01
C ALA A 109 -0.79 5.55 -13.37
N SER A 110 -0.14 6.73 -13.41
CA SER A 110 0.42 7.29 -14.64
C SER A 110 1.79 6.71 -14.99
N GLY A 111 2.38 5.92 -14.09
CA GLY A 111 3.66 5.25 -14.31
C GLY A 111 4.13 4.50 -13.09
N CYS A 112 5.20 3.73 -13.25
CA CYS A 112 5.87 3.02 -12.17
C CYS A 112 7.32 3.47 -12.05
N VAL A 113 7.84 3.42 -10.82
CA VAL A 113 9.24 3.70 -10.51
C VAL A 113 9.77 2.54 -9.68
N VAL A 114 10.94 2.04 -10.05
CA VAL A 114 11.65 1.02 -9.27
C VAL A 114 12.93 1.66 -8.76
N CYS A 115 13.05 1.78 -7.45
CA CYS A 115 14.21 2.41 -6.82
C CYS A 115 14.39 1.96 -5.37
N ALA A 116 15.60 2.19 -4.86
CA ALA A 116 15.87 1.99 -3.44
C ALA A 116 15.12 3.03 -2.59
N PRO A 117 14.72 2.68 -1.36
CA PRO A 117 14.00 3.60 -0.48
C PRO A 117 14.73 4.93 -0.18
N ASP A 118 16.05 4.93 -0.25
CA ASP A 118 16.88 6.13 -0.02
C ASP A 118 17.15 6.94 -1.29
N ARG A 119 16.59 6.53 -2.43
CA ARG A 119 16.77 7.17 -3.74
C ARG A 119 15.45 7.54 -4.43
N LEU A 120 14.46 7.91 -3.63
CA LEU A 120 13.15 8.30 -4.15
C LEU A 120 13.27 9.59 -4.99
N PRO A 121 12.69 9.63 -6.20
CA PRO A 121 12.74 10.82 -7.05
C PRO A 121 11.87 11.96 -6.54
N GLN A 122 10.91 11.67 -5.67
CA GLN A 122 10.01 12.65 -5.05
C GLN A 122 9.46 12.08 -3.74
N PRO A 123 8.89 12.92 -2.86
CA PRO A 123 8.31 12.45 -1.60
C PRO A 123 7.15 11.48 -1.83
N LEU A 124 6.97 10.56 -0.89
CA LEU A 124 5.83 9.65 -0.85
C LEU A 124 4.61 10.35 -0.25
N VAL A 125 3.43 10.07 -0.81
CA VAL A 125 2.16 10.54 -0.26
C VAL A 125 1.65 9.63 0.85
N PHE A 126 0.60 10.06 1.55
CA PHE A 126 0.06 9.36 2.72
C PHE A 126 1.13 9.21 3.80
N ASP A 127 1.08 8.11 4.54
CA ASP A 127 2.11 7.70 5.48
C ASP A 127 3.11 6.71 4.88
N HIS A 128 3.21 6.65 3.56
CA HIS A 128 4.04 5.65 2.87
C HIS A 128 5.53 5.80 3.19
N ALA A 129 6.00 7.01 3.52
CA ALA A 129 7.36 7.21 4.01
C ALA A 129 7.61 6.45 5.32
N THR A 130 6.64 6.43 6.23
CA THR A 130 6.70 5.65 7.47
C THR A 130 6.74 4.15 7.18
N ILE A 131 5.88 3.69 6.27
CA ILE A 131 5.83 2.26 5.89
C ILE A 131 7.18 1.81 5.30
N VAL A 132 7.74 2.58 4.40
CA VAL A 132 9.02 2.27 3.75
C VAL A 132 10.18 2.30 4.74
N ALA A 133 10.18 3.26 5.68
CA ALA A 133 11.19 3.33 6.74
C ALA A 133 11.09 2.12 7.69
N ASP A 134 9.88 1.72 8.06
CA ASP A 134 9.64 0.54 8.88
C ASP A 134 10.10 -0.75 8.18
N TYR A 135 9.85 -0.85 6.88
CA TYR A 135 10.32 -1.96 6.05
C TYR A 135 11.85 -2.02 6.00
N ALA A 136 12.50 -0.88 5.78
CA ALA A 136 13.98 -0.81 5.76
C ALA A 136 14.59 -1.26 7.09
N ALA A 137 14.02 -0.83 8.21
CA ALA A 137 14.43 -1.26 9.55
C ALA A 137 14.21 -2.76 9.75
N TYR A 138 13.06 -3.27 9.31
CA TYR A 138 12.75 -4.71 9.38
C TYR A 138 13.76 -5.55 8.59
N ARG A 139 14.12 -5.11 7.39
CA ARG A 139 15.14 -5.82 6.58
C ARG A 139 16.53 -5.75 7.21
N ALA A 140 16.88 -4.64 7.84
CA ALA A 140 18.19 -4.46 8.47
C ALA A 140 18.32 -5.23 9.80
N THR A 141 17.27 -5.29 10.60
CA THR A 141 17.34 -5.76 11.99
C THR A 141 16.40 -6.92 12.32
N GLY A 142 15.41 -7.22 11.48
CA GLY A 142 14.33 -8.16 11.76
C GLY A 142 13.26 -7.62 12.71
N ALA A 143 13.41 -6.39 13.19
CA ALA A 143 12.44 -5.80 14.11
C ALA A 143 11.21 -5.27 13.36
N ARG A 144 10.04 -5.66 13.81
CA ARG A 144 8.76 -5.14 13.30
C ARG A 144 8.43 -3.81 13.96
N PRO A 145 7.66 -2.94 13.28
CA PRO A 145 7.24 -1.68 13.86
C PRO A 145 6.33 -1.89 15.08
N PRO A 146 6.25 -0.88 15.97
CA PRO A 146 5.35 -0.95 17.12
C PRO A 146 3.88 -1.01 16.67
N ALA A 147 3.01 -1.57 17.52
CA ALA A 147 1.59 -1.76 17.18
C ALA A 147 0.89 -0.46 16.80
N ARG A 148 1.23 0.64 17.46
CA ARG A 148 0.70 1.98 17.13
C ARG A 148 1.64 2.68 16.17
N ARG A 149 1.27 2.61 14.87
CA ARG A 149 2.12 3.19 13.83
C ARG A 149 1.29 3.89 12.74
#